data_6e16db454f9de754936d58e57fb5a2a9
#
_entry.id   6e16db454f9de754936d58e57fb5a2a9
#
_cell.length_a   1.000
_cell.length_b   1.000
_cell.length_c   1.000
_cell.angle_alpha   90.00
_cell.angle_beta   90.00
_cell.angle_gamma   90.00
#
_symmetry.space_group_name_H-M   'P 1'
#
loop_
_entity.id
_entity.type
_entity.pdbx_description
1 polymer ?
#
loop_
_entity_poly.entity_id
_entity_poly.type
_entity_poly.pdbx_seq_one_letter_code
_entity_poly.pdbx_strand_id
1 'polypeptide(L)'
;MTDYTLHYAPDNASLIIRLALEAQGVAYDTCLVDRAAQGQSAPAYRALNPHGLIPALQTPDGPMFETGAILLWLADRHGGLAPAATDATRADFLKWLFFVANTVHPALRMLFYPDKYVGVDDAAQDALHTTVTQALQTHLRRLEDRAAADTLPLALALYLAPLLRWCALYPRNRDRGWFDLRATPHLHALCARVETLPCTAAAQTAEGLGPTPFTAPHLATPPIGSAT
;
A
#
# COMPACT_ATOMS: atom_id res chain seq x y z
N MET A 1 15.92 -21.20 7.17
CA MET A 1 15.80 -19.76 6.90
C MET A 1 15.09 -19.63 5.57
N THR A 2 14.15 -18.72 5.46
CA THR A 2 13.48 -18.44 4.19
C THR A 2 14.39 -17.59 3.30
N ASP A 3 14.16 -17.63 1.99
CA ASP A 3 14.93 -16.84 1.02
C ASP A 3 14.52 -15.34 1.02
N TYR A 4 13.43 -15.00 1.74
CA TYR A 4 12.84 -13.67 1.77
C TYR A 4 12.74 -13.14 3.19
N THR A 5 13.07 -11.85 3.37
CA THR A 5 12.77 -11.13 4.62
C THR A 5 12.07 -9.81 4.31
N LEU A 6 10.82 -9.68 4.75
CA LEU A 6 10.06 -8.44 4.64
C LEU A 6 10.38 -7.52 5.83
N HIS A 7 11.02 -6.40 5.54
CA HIS A 7 11.18 -5.31 6.50
C HIS A 7 9.91 -4.46 6.49
N TYR A 8 9.20 -4.45 7.61
CA TYR A 8 7.84 -3.91 7.68
C TYR A 8 7.62 -2.97 8.86
N ALA A 9 6.59 -2.17 8.77
CA ALA A 9 5.89 -1.57 9.90
C ALA A 9 4.39 -1.85 9.75
N PRO A 10 3.64 -2.06 10.85
CA PRO A 10 2.21 -2.32 10.77
C PRO A 10 1.44 -1.21 10.07
N ASP A 11 0.40 -1.59 9.31
CA ASP A 11 -0.47 -0.67 8.56
C ASP A 11 0.29 0.36 7.71
N ASN A 12 1.38 -0.09 7.08
CA ASN A 12 2.26 0.71 6.24
C ASN A 12 2.34 0.10 4.83
N ALA A 13 3.09 0.71 3.91
CA ALA A 13 3.22 0.21 2.53
C ALA A 13 3.75 -1.23 2.43
N SER A 14 4.42 -1.74 3.47
CA SER A 14 4.79 -3.15 3.61
C SER A 14 3.59 -4.10 3.66
N LEU A 15 2.40 -3.64 4.08
CA LEU A 15 1.18 -4.43 4.05
C LEU A 15 0.85 -4.93 2.64
N ILE A 16 1.10 -4.11 1.62
CA ILE A 16 0.90 -4.46 0.21
C ILE A 16 1.78 -5.66 -0.17
N ILE A 17 3.03 -5.64 0.26
CA ILE A 17 3.98 -6.71 -0.03
C ILE A 17 3.68 -7.97 0.79
N ARG A 18 3.27 -7.82 2.06
CA ARG A 18 2.79 -8.95 2.86
C ARG A 18 1.62 -9.65 2.16
N LEU A 19 0.60 -8.90 1.75
CA LEU A 19 -0.55 -9.46 1.02
C LEU A 19 -0.13 -10.21 -0.25
N ALA A 20 0.86 -9.69 -0.98
CA ALA A 20 1.36 -10.33 -2.19
C ALA A 20 2.09 -11.66 -1.90
N LEU A 21 2.99 -11.68 -0.91
CA LEU A 21 3.71 -12.87 -0.48
C LEU A 21 2.75 -13.96 0.02
N GLU A 22 1.80 -13.59 0.86
CA GLU A 22 0.75 -14.48 1.36
C GLU A 22 -0.14 -15.02 0.23
N ALA A 23 -0.52 -14.17 -0.72
CA ALA A 23 -1.37 -14.58 -1.85
C ALA A 23 -0.66 -15.57 -2.78
N GLN A 24 0.65 -15.51 -2.86
CA GLN A 24 1.48 -16.44 -3.65
C GLN A 24 1.93 -17.67 -2.86
N GLY A 25 1.66 -17.74 -1.55
CA GLY A 25 2.13 -18.82 -0.69
C GLY A 25 3.66 -18.87 -0.56
N VAL A 26 4.32 -17.73 -0.74
CA VAL A 26 5.79 -17.62 -0.64
C VAL A 26 6.17 -17.56 0.83
N ALA A 27 7.03 -18.46 1.28
CA ALA A 27 7.56 -18.45 2.63
C ALA A 27 8.52 -17.26 2.83
N TYR A 28 8.34 -16.48 3.90
CA TYR A 28 9.17 -15.32 4.21
C TYR A 28 9.29 -15.12 5.72
N ASP A 29 10.39 -14.51 6.13
CA ASP A 29 10.58 -14.00 7.48
C ASP A 29 10.18 -12.52 7.53
N THR A 30 9.95 -11.98 8.73
CA THR A 30 9.63 -10.57 8.93
C THR A 30 10.63 -9.91 9.86
N CYS A 31 11.00 -8.67 9.56
CA CYS A 31 11.82 -7.81 10.40
C CYS A 31 11.09 -6.49 10.67
N LEU A 32 10.71 -6.25 11.93
CA LEU A 32 10.06 -5.01 12.30
C LEU A 32 11.04 -3.82 12.17
N VAL A 33 10.61 -2.79 11.46
CA VAL A 33 11.26 -1.47 11.45
C VAL A 33 10.52 -0.60 12.46
N ASP A 34 11.09 -0.45 13.66
CA ASP A 34 10.48 0.34 14.72
C ASP A 34 10.51 1.83 14.35
N ARG A 35 9.37 2.34 13.91
CA ARG A 35 9.21 3.75 13.51
C ARG A 35 9.27 4.71 14.70
N ALA A 36 8.80 4.28 15.87
CA ALA A 36 8.84 5.10 17.08
C ALA A 36 10.31 5.35 17.52
N ALA A 37 11.17 4.35 17.33
CA ALA A 37 12.62 4.47 17.53
C ALA A 37 13.37 4.97 16.28
N GLN A 38 12.66 5.45 15.26
CA GLN A 38 13.25 5.88 13.98
C GLN A 38 14.11 4.81 13.28
N GLY A 39 13.73 3.54 13.41
CA GLY A 39 14.44 2.40 12.85
C GLY A 39 14.70 2.50 11.34
N GLN A 40 13.81 3.18 10.60
CA GLN A 40 13.99 3.46 9.16
C GLN A 40 15.19 4.37 8.86
N SER A 41 15.70 5.10 9.85
CA SER A 41 16.87 5.97 9.72
C SER A 41 18.18 5.30 10.16
N ALA A 42 18.09 4.09 10.75
CA ALA A 42 19.25 3.33 11.21
C ALA A 42 20.17 2.96 10.04
N PRO A 43 21.51 3.00 10.20
CA PRO A 43 22.44 2.65 9.15
C PRO A 43 22.21 1.25 8.55
N ALA A 44 21.88 0.28 9.38
CA ALA A 44 21.58 -1.09 8.94
C ALA A 44 20.37 -1.16 8.00
N TYR A 45 19.31 -0.41 8.29
CA TYR A 45 18.14 -0.35 7.41
C TYR A 45 18.45 0.47 6.14
N ARG A 46 19.19 1.57 6.25
CA ARG A 46 19.59 2.37 5.08
C ARG A 46 20.53 1.64 4.12
N ALA A 47 21.21 0.61 4.57
CA ALA A 47 21.95 -0.29 3.69
C ALA A 47 21.03 -1.12 2.79
N LEU A 48 19.77 -1.37 3.22
CA LEU A 48 18.75 -2.08 2.44
C LEU A 48 17.94 -1.12 1.57
N ASN A 49 17.56 0.02 2.15
CA ASN A 49 16.83 1.08 1.46
C ASN A 49 17.43 2.45 1.81
N PRO A 50 18.27 3.03 0.94
CA PRO A 50 18.97 4.31 1.22
C PRO A 50 18.01 5.49 1.46
N HIS A 51 16.76 5.39 0.98
CA HIS A 51 15.74 6.42 1.20
C HIS A 51 15.15 6.39 2.62
N GLY A 52 15.39 5.32 3.41
CA GLY A 52 14.79 5.18 4.74
C GLY A 52 13.27 5.08 4.69
N LEU A 53 12.71 4.47 3.65
CA LEU A 53 11.28 4.24 3.47
C LEU A 53 10.95 2.75 3.61
N ILE A 54 9.73 2.44 4.00
CA ILE A 54 9.21 1.08 4.15
C ILE A 54 8.22 0.86 2.99
N PRO A 55 8.25 -0.33 2.33
CA PRO A 55 9.00 -1.55 2.65
C PRO A 55 10.43 -1.59 2.11
N ALA A 56 11.19 -2.57 2.61
CA ALA A 56 12.28 -3.21 1.90
C ALA A 56 12.07 -4.73 1.94
N LEU A 57 12.39 -5.43 0.86
CA LEU A 57 12.35 -6.87 0.77
C LEU A 57 13.76 -7.39 0.48
N GLN A 58 14.32 -8.19 1.39
CA GLN A 58 15.52 -8.97 1.08
C GLN A 58 15.09 -10.17 0.25
N THR A 59 15.79 -10.41 -0.83
CA THR A 59 15.56 -11.50 -1.79
C THR A 59 16.87 -12.25 -2.06
N PRO A 60 16.85 -13.44 -2.69
CA PRO A 60 18.05 -14.11 -3.12
C PRO A 60 18.94 -13.28 -4.05
N ASP A 61 18.34 -12.34 -4.78
CA ASP A 61 19.03 -11.46 -5.74
C ASP A 61 19.52 -10.13 -5.10
N GLY A 62 19.31 -9.96 -3.77
CA GLY A 62 19.65 -8.77 -3.02
C GLY A 62 18.45 -8.00 -2.50
N PRO A 63 18.67 -6.87 -1.80
CA PRO A 63 17.56 -6.07 -1.24
C PRO A 63 16.84 -5.28 -2.35
N MET A 64 15.52 -5.23 -2.23
CA MET A 64 14.65 -4.44 -3.09
C MET A 64 13.86 -3.42 -2.27
N PHE A 65 13.61 -2.26 -2.85
CA PHE A 65 12.71 -1.23 -2.36
C PHE A 65 11.82 -0.71 -3.52
N GLU A 66 10.93 0.22 -3.27
CA GLU A 66 9.79 0.65 -4.10
C GLU A 66 8.67 -0.41 -4.14
N THR A 67 7.56 -0.09 -3.49
CA THR A 67 6.40 -1.01 -3.38
C THR A 67 5.94 -1.56 -4.73
N GLY A 68 5.85 -0.69 -5.74
CA GLY A 68 5.43 -1.10 -7.09
C GLY A 68 6.45 -2.02 -7.77
N ALA A 69 7.76 -1.77 -7.56
CA ALA A 69 8.82 -2.60 -8.13
C ALA A 69 8.87 -3.99 -7.47
N ILE A 70 8.77 -4.05 -6.14
CA ILE A 70 8.72 -5.32 -5.40
C ILE A 70 7.50 -6.13 -5.85
N LEU A 71 6.33 -5.50 -5.93
CA LEU A 71 5.09 -6.17 -6.34
C LEU A 71 5.17 -6.73 -7.76
N LEU A 72 5.74 -5.96 -8.70
CA LEU A 72 5.96 -6.38 -10.08
C LEU A 72 6.93 -7.55 -10.15
N TRP A 73 8.06 -7.45 -9.44
CA TRP A 73 9.08 -8.49 -9.42
C TRP A 73 8.54 -9.80 -8.83
N LEU A 74 7.77 -9.75 -7.72
CA LEU A 74 7.11 -10.92 -7.15
C LEU A 74 6.12 -11.55 -8.14
N ALA A 75 5.34 -10.72 -8.85
CA ALA A 75 4.41 -11.20 -9.87
C ALA A 75 5.12 -11.92 -11.01
N ASP A 76 6.26 -11.41 -11.45
CA ASP A 76 7.05 -12.02 -12.54
C ASP A 76 7.81 -13.28 -12.08
N ARG A 77 8.27 -13.29 -10.83
CA ARG A 77 9.04 -14.42 -10.30
C ARG A 77 8.19 -15.62 -9.92
N HIS A 78 7.02 -15.39 -9.31
CA HIS A 78 6.17 -16.45 -8.76
C HIS A 78 4.85 -16.63 -9.51
N GLY A 79 4.48 -15.68 -10.37
CA GLY A 79 3.22 -15.71 -11.11
C GLY A 79 1.99 -15.39 -10.24
N GLY A 80 0.81 -15.53 -10.82
CA GLY A 80 -0.49 -15.48 -10.12
C GLY A 80 -1.02 -14.09 -9.73
N LEU A 81 -0.18 -13.07 -9.67
CA LEU A 81 -0.60 -11.72 -9.25
C LEU A 81 -0.95 -10.81 -10.42
N ALA A 82 -0.28 -10.97 -11.55
CA ALA A 82 -0.39 -10.08 -12.71
C ALA A 82 -0.31 -10.88 -14.02
N PRO A 83 -0.74 -10.27 -15.15
CA PRO A 83 -0.53 -10.86 -16.46
C PRO A 83 0.96 -11.12 -16.72
N ALA A 84 1.28 -12.26 -17.37
CA ALA A 84 2.65 -12.59 -17.75
C ALA A 84 3.26 -11.51 -18.68
N ALA A 85 4.58 -11.43 -18.74
CA ALA A 85 5.27 -10.41 -19.54
C ALA A 85 4.91 -10.43 -21.04
N THR A 86 4.51 -11.61 -21.55
CA THR A 86 4.08 -11.80 -22.94
C THR A 86 2.57 -11.71 -23.16
N ASP A 87 1.78 -11.52 -22.09
CA ASP A 87 0.32 -11.42 -22.16
C ASP A 87 -0.10 -10.09 -22.81
N ALA A 88 -1.13 -10.14 -23.66
CA ALA A 88 -1.65 -8.96 -24.34
C ALA A 88 -2.18 -7.87 -23.37
N THR A 89 -2.61 -8.26 -22.17
CA THR A 89 -3.11 -7.34 -21.12
C THR A 89 -2.00 -6.75 -20.27
N ARG A 90 -0.75 -7.16 -20.46
CA ARG A 90 0.39 -6.70 -19.67
C ARG A 90 0.59 -5.19 -19.72
N ALA A 91 0.47 -4.59 -20.89
CA ALA A 91 0.65 -3.15 -21.08
C ALA A 91 -0.39 -2.34 -20.29
N ASP A 92 -1.66 -2.80 -20.27
CA ASP A 92 -2.70 -2.17 -19.48
C ASP A 92 -2.44 -2.30 -17.98
N PHE A 93 -2.03 -3.49 -17.52
CA PHE A 93 -1.62 -3.69 -16.13
C PHE A 93 -0.49 -2.74 -15.71
N LEU A 94 0.59 -2.64 -16.49
CA LEU A 94 1.73 -1.76 -16.19
C LEU A 94 1.31 -0.29 -16.12
N LYS A 95 0.48 0.17 -17.05
CA LYS A 95 -0.07 1.53 -17.04
C LYS A 95 -0.75 1.85 -15.71
N TRP A 96 -1.62 0.95 -15.22
CA TRP A 96 -2.33 1.17 -13.98
C TRP A 96 -1.47 0.95 -12.74
N LEU A 97 -0.53 0.01 -12.76
CA LEU A 97 0.44 -0.17 -11.70
C LEU A 97 1.26 1.10 -11.46
N PHE A 98 1.81 1.67 -12.53
CA PHE A 98 2.60 2.90 -12.44
C PHE A 98 1.74 4.12 -12.13
N PHE A 99 0.49 4.18 -12.57
CA PHE A 99 -0.44 5.22 -12.13
C PHE A 99 -0.69 5.17 -10.62
N VAL A 100 -0.92 3.98 -10.07
CA VAL A 100 -1.09 3.82 -8.62
C VAL A 100 0.19 4.15 -7.87
N ALA A 101 1.33 3.61 -8.31
CA ALA A 101 2.61 3.76 -7.62
C ALA A 101 3.18 5.19 -7.68
N ASN A 102 3.02 5.89 -8.81
CA ASN A 102 3.68 7.17 -9.05
C ASN A 102 2.73 8.38 -8.91
N THR A 103 1.43 8.16 -8.83
CA THR A 103 0.44 9.25 -8.74
C THR A 103 -0.40 9.14 -7.47
N VAL A 104 -1.08 8.02 -7.28
CA VAL A 104 -2.04 7.86 -6.16
C VAL A 104 -1.31 7.73 -4.82
N HIS A 105 -0.37 6.81 -4.73
CA HIS A 105 0.37 6.57 -3.48
C HIS A 105 1.21 7.77 -3.02
N PRO A 106 1.97 8.47 -3.88
CA PRO A 106 2.66 9.70 -3.50
C PRO A 106 1.71 10.81 -3.06
N ALA A 107 0.55 10.95 -3.70
CA ALA A 107 -0.46 11.91 -3.27
C ALA A 107 -0.94 11.63 -1.83
N LEU A 108 -1.21 10.37 -1.48
CA LEU A 108 -1.51 10.00 -0.09
C LEU A 108 -0.36 10.32 0.86
N ARG A 109 0.88 10.06 0.44
CA ARG A 109 2.05 10.39 1.24
C ARG A 109 2.16 11.89 1.53
N MET A 110 1.78 12.75 0.58
CA MET A 110 1.72 14.21 0.78
C MET A 110 0.71 14.59 1.86
N LEU A 111 -0.44 13.91 1.92
CA LEU A 111 -1.43 14.12 2.99
C LEU A 111 -0.93 13.65 4.36
N PHE A 112 -0.20 12.54 4.42
CA PHE A 112 0.25 11.94 5.69
C PHE A 112 1.46 12.66 6.30
N TYR A 113 2.30 13.28 5.46
CA TYR A 113 3.55 13.92 5.85
C TYR A 113 3.72 15.27 5.16
N PRO A 114 2.77 16.22 5.34
CA PRO A 114 2.78 17.50 4.63
C PRO A 114 4.03 18.33 4.93
N ASP A 115 4.57 18.21 6.15
CA ASP A 115 5.79 18.87 6.59
C ASP A 115 7.00 18.59 5.70
N LYS A 116 7.06 17.41 5.10
CA LYS A 116 8.12 16.98 4.17
C LYS A 116 8.03 17.60 2.78
N TYR A 117 6.91 18.24 2.47
CA TYR A 117 6.65 18.81 1.14
C TYR A 117 6.54 20.33 1.16
N VAL A 118 5.91 20.90 2.19
CA VAL A 118 5.64 22.33 2.29
C VAL A 118 6.11 22.94 3.61
N GLY A 119 6.87 22.17 4.44
CA GLY A 119 7.34 22.62 5.74
C GLY A 119 6.25 22.66 6.81
N VAL A 120 6.48 23.44 7.86
CA VAL A 120 5.64 23.45 9.08
C VAL A 120 4.61 24.58 9.10
N ASP A 121 4.47 25.35 8.02
CA ASP A 121 3.49 26.42 7.91
C ASP A 121 2.08 25.82 7.73
N ASP A 122 1.17 26.15 8.65
CA ASP A 122 -0.18 25.59 8.67
C ASP A 122 -0.99 25.98 7.42
N ALA A 123 -0.88 27.21 6.93
CA ALA A 123 -1.61 27.67 5.76
C ALA A 123 -1.14 26.95 4.49
N ALA A 124 0.17 26.72 4.35
CA ALA A 124 0.72 25.92 3.26
C ALA A 124 0.27 24.46 3.33
N GLN A 125 0.22 23.87 4.52
CA GLN A 125 -0.28 22.50 4.72
C GLN A 125 -1.78 22.38 4.44
N ASP A 126 -2.59 23.38 4.77
CA ASP A 126 -4.03 23.41 4.47
C ASP A 126 -4.29 23.55 2.96
N ALA A 127 -3.51 24.39 2.28
CA ALA A 127 -3.56 24.52 0.84
C ALA A 127 -3.15 23.21 0.12
N LEU A 128 -2.10 22.56 0.61
CA LEU A 128 -1.66 21.24 0.10
C LEU A 128 -2.77 20.21 0.31
N HIS A 129 -3.34 20.12 1.51
CA HIS A 129 -4.43 19.18 1.83
C HIS A 129 -5.60 19.35 0.86
N THR A 130 -6.06 20.59 0.66
CA THR A 130 -7.17 20.91 -0.25
C THR A 130 -6.86 20.47 -1.68
N THR A 131 -5.68 20.84 -2.19
CA THR A 131 -5.28 20.53 -3.57
C THR A 131 -5.14 19.02 -3.79
N VAL A 132 -4.49 18.33 -2.86
CA VAL A 132 -4.21 16.90 -3.00
C VAL A 132 -5.47 16.05 -2.84
N THR A 133 -6.39 16.42 -1.94
CA THR A 133 -7.67 15.69 -1.79
C THR A 133 -8.54 15.82 -3.03
N GLN A 134 -8.59 16.99 -3.68
CA GLN A 134 -9.28 17.18 -4.96
C GLN A 134 -8.65 16.33 -6.09
N ALA A 135 -7.32 16.29 -6.15
CA ALA A 135 -6.61 15.45 -7.10
C ALA A 135 -6.90 13.96 -6.86
N LEU A 136 -6.84 13.51 -5.60
CA LEU A 136 -7.16 12.13 -5.22
C LEU A 136 -8.60 11.75 -5.57
N GLN A 137 -9.60 12.60 -5.33
CA GLN A 137 -10.96 12.34 -5.77
C GLN A 137 -11.06 12.11 -7.29
N THR A 138 -10.28 12.88 -8.06
CA THR A 138 -10.21 12.69 -9.52
C THR A 138 -9.53 11.38 -9.90
N HIS A 139 -8.45 11.02 -9.21
CA HIS A 139 -7.74 9.76 -9.43
C HIS A 139 -8.59 8.55 -9.06
N LEU A 140 -9.33 8.62 -7.95
CA LEU A 140 -10.23 7.55 -7.51
C LEU A 140 -11.39 7.34 -8.48
N ARG A 141 -11.96 8.41 -9.06
CA ARG A 141 -12.96 8.26 -10.14
C ARG A 141 -12.42 7.50 -11.34
N ARG A 142 -11.18 7.78 -11.79
CA ARG A 142 -10.54 7.04 -12.89
C ARG A 142 -10.31 5.57 -12.55
N LEU A 143 -9.96 5.28 -11.30
CA LEU A 143 -9.81 3.89 -10.82
C LEU A 143 -11.16 3.18 -10.70
N GLU A 144 -12.20 3.90 -10.29
CA GLU A 144 -13.57 3.41 -10.28
C GLU A 144 -14.04 3.03 -11.69
N ASP A 145 -13.86 3.93 -12.68
CA ASP A 145 -14.19 3.68 -14.08
C ASP A 145 -13.43 2.46 -14.63
N ARG A 146 -12.14 2.33 -14.28
CA ARG A 146 -11.33 1.17 -14.68
C ARG A 146 -11.81 -0.12 -14.02
N ALA A 147 -12.19 -0.08 -12.74
CA ALA A 147 -12.70 -1.23 -12.00
C ALA A 147 -14.11 -1.64 -12.50
N ALA A 148 -14.90 -0.68 -12.98
CA ALA A 148 -16.19 -0.94 -13.60
C ALA A 148 -16.07 -1.64 -14.97
N ALA A 149 -15.02 -1.33 -15.72
CA ALA A 149 -14.84 -1.85 -17.08
C ALA A 149 -14.40 -3.32 -17.12
N ASP A 150 -13.59 -3.74 -16.14
CA ASP A 150 -13.08 -5.12 -16.06
C ASP A 150 -12.46 -5.41 -14.70
N THR A 151 -12.35 -6.68 -14.36
CA THR A 151 -11.69 -7.15 -13.14
C THR A 151 -10.21 -6.77 -13.14
N LEU A 152 -9.79 -6.07 -12.09
CA LEU A 152 -8.38 -5.71 -11.93
C LEU A 152 -7.53 -6.93 -11.59
N PRO A 153 -6.30 -7.04 -12.16
CA PRO A 153 -5.31 -8.03 -11.75
C PRO A 153 -5.08 -7.99 -10.23
N LEU A 154 -4.79 -9.17 -9.65
CA LEU A 154 -4.70 -9.29 -8.19
C LEU A 154 -3.66 -8.34 -7.58
N ALA A 155 -2.50 -8.16 -8.21
CA ALA A 155 -1.50 -7.18 -7.76
C ALA A 155 -2.07 -5.78 -7.58
N LEU A 156 -2.89 -5.30 -8.52
CA LEU A 156 -3.53 -3.99 -8.40
C LEU A 156 -4.58 -3.96 -7.28
N ALA A 157 -5.35 -5.03 -7.11
CA ALA A 157 -6.33 -5.12 -6.04
C ALA A 157 -5.65 -5.10 -4.65
N LEU A 158 -4.56 -5.86 -4.49
CA LEU A 158 -3.77 -5.89 -3.26
C LEU A 158 -3.03 -4.57 -2.99
N TYR A 159 -2.72 -3.79 -4.03
CA TYR A 159 -2.15 -2.45 -3.86
C TYR A 159 -3.23 -1.44 -3.46
N LEU A 160 -4.38 -1.45 -4.14
CA LEU A 160 -5.43 -0.46 -3.95
C LEU A 160 -6.15 -0.60 -2.62
N ALA A 161 -6.44 -1.81 -2.15
CA ALA A 161 -7.20 -2.00 -0.92
C ALA A 161 -6.53 -1.34 0.31
N PRO A 162 -5.21 -1.47 0.57
CA PRO A 162 -4.53 -0.70 1.61
C PRO A 162 -4.56 0.82 1.36
N LEU A 163 -4.41 1.30 0.12
CA LEU A 163 -4.48 2.74 -0.15
C LEU A 163 -5.86 3.31 0.18
N LEU A 164 -6.94 2.60 -0.18
CA LEU A 164 -8.32 2.99 0.14
C LEU A 164 -8.58 2.96 1.65
N ARG A 165 -8.05 1.95 2.36
CA ARG A 165 -8.04 1.91 3.82
C ARG A 165 -7.41 3.18 4.40
N TRP A 166 -6.25 3.58 3.89
CA TRP A 166 -5.54 4.75 4.41
C TRP A 166 -6.25 6.06 4.07
N CYS A 167 -6.95 6.17 2.94
CA CYS A 167 -7.84 7.31 2.66
C CYS A 167 -8.89 7.50 3.76
N ALA A 168 -9.45 6.41 4.29
CA ALA A 168 -10.47 6.46 5.33
C ALA A 168 -9.90 6.76 6.73
N LEU A 169 -8.64 6.38 7.00
CA LEU A 169 -8.05 6.44 8.35
C LEU A 169 -7.11 7.61 8.59
N TYR A 170 -6.43 8.12 7.57
CA TYR A 170 -5.32 9.06 7.72
C TYR A 170 -5.46 10.30 6.82
N PRO A 171 -4.89 11.45 7.22
CA PRO A 171 -4.29 11.72 8.51
C PRO A 171 -5.35 11.87 9.62
N ARG A 172 -4.99 11.59 10.87
CA ARG A 172 -5.93 11.60 12.01
C ARG A 172 -6.31 13.00 12.46
N ASN A 173 -5.49 13.97 12.19
CA ASN A 173 -5.59 15.37 12.65
C ASN A 173 -6.18 16.33 11.60
N ARG A 174 -6.69 15.81 10.47
CA ARG A 174 -7.32 16.60 9.41
C ARG A 174 -8.63 15.98 8.95
N ASP A 175 -9.44 16.76 8.23
CA ASP A 175 -10.68 16.29 7.65
C ASP A 175 -10.45 15.14 6.66
N ARG A 176 -11.28 14.11 6.78
CA ARG A 176 -11.32 12.94 5.91
C ARG A 176 -12.65 12.80 5.19
N GLY A 177 -13.57 13.74 5.38
CA GLY A 177 -14.89 13.77 4.75
C GLY A 177 -14.83 13.88 3.22
N TRP A 178 -13.65 14.14 2.66
CA TRP A 178 -13.41 14.13 1.21
C TRP A 178 -13.49 12.73 0.58
N PHE A 179 -13.38 11.66 1.38
CA PHE A 179 -13.38 10.26 0.93
C PHE A 179 -14.55 9.49 1.56
N ASP A 180 -15.37 8.88 0.69
CA ASP A 180 -16.34 7.84 1.06
C ASP A 180 -16.21 6.68 0.06
N LEU A 181 -15.77 5.52 0.52
CA LEU A 181 -15.61 4.34 -0.31
C LEU A 181 -16.93 3.89 -0.95
N ARG A 182 -18.08 4.15 -0.30
CA ARG A 182 -19.40 3.79 -0.83
C ARG A 182 -19.82 4.63 -2.04
N ALA A 183 -19.18 5.78 -2.24
CA ALA A 183 -19.36 6.58 -3.45
C ALA A 183 -18.64 6.00 -4.68
N THR A 184 -17.83 4.94 -4.49
CA THR A 184 -17.09 4.22 -5.53
C THR A 184 -17.40 2.72 -5.45
N PRO A 185 -18.58 2.28 -5.96
CA PRO A 185 -19.10 0.93 -5.72
C PRO A 185 -18.21 -0.21 -6.25
N HIS A 186 -17.50 -0.02 -7.35
CA HIS A 186 -16.59 -1.05 -7.89
C HIS A 186 -15.30 -1.16 -7.07
N LEU A 187 -14.77 -0.04 -6.57
CA LEU A 187 -13.65 -0.06 -5.61
C LEU A 187 -14.08 -0.63 -4.26
N HIS A 188 -15.32 -0.36 -3.82
CA HIS A 188 -15.88 -1.00 -2.64
C HIS A 188 -15.99 -2.52 -2.82
N ALA A 189 -16.51 -2.99 -3.97
CA ALA A 189 -16.58 -4.41 -4.30
C ALA A 189 -15.19 -5.06 -4.40
N LEU A 190 -14.19 -4.33 -4.92
CA LEU A 190 -12.80 -4.77 -4.91
C LEU A 190 -12.30 -4.97 -3.47
N CYS A 191 -12.51 -4.00 -2.59
CA CYS A 191 -12.14 -4.11 -1.17
C CYS A 191 -12.83 -5.31 -0.50
N ALA A 192 -14.13 -5.48 -0.71
CA ALA A 192 -14.89 -6.62 -0.18
C ALA A 192 -14.33 -7.96 -0.68
N ARG A 193 -13.99 -8.06 -1.95
CA ARG A 193 -13.34 -9.25 -2.51
C ARG A 193 -11.97 -9.51 -1.88
N VAL A 194 -11.12 -8.48 -1.72
CA VAL A 194 -9.80 -8.64 -1.10
C VAL A 194 -9.93 -9.09 0.35
N GLU A 195 -10.94 -8.62 1.08
CA GLU A 195 -11.22 -9.05 2.47
C GLU A 195 -11.48 -10.55 2.59
N THR A 196 -12.04 -11.20 1.58
CA THR A 196 -12.33 -12.64 1.61
C THR A 196 -11.12 -13.52 1.30
N LEU A 197 -9.99 -12.95 0.89
CA LEU A 197 -8.80 -13.71 0.53
C LEU A 197 -8.06 -14.24 1.76
N PRO A 198 -7.50 -15.46 1.70
CA PRO A 198 -6.68 -16.02 2.79
C PRO A 198 -5.50 -15.12 3.19
N CYS A 199 -4.87 -14.46 2.21
CA CYS A 199 -3.78 -13.52 2.46
C CYS A 199 -4.20 -12.34 3.34
N THR A 200 -5.45 -11.90 3.26
CA THR A 200 -5.98 -10.85 4.13
C THR A 200 -6.15 -11.34 5.55
N ALA A 201 -6.64 -12.55 5.77
CA ALA A 201 -6.76 -13.11 7.12
C ALA A 201 -5.39 -13.23 7.82
N ALA A 202 -4.35 -13.64 7.09
CA ALA A 202 -2.97 -13.66 7.59
C ALA A 202 -2.48 -12.25 7.98
N ALA A 203 -2.70 -11.26 7.11
CA ALA A 203 -2.32 -9.87 7.34
C ALA A 203 -3.11 -9.24 8.52
N GLN A 204 -4.40 -9.52 8.64
CA GLN A 204 -5.23 -9.08 9.78
C GLN A 204 -4.63 -9.54 11.11
N THR A 205 -4.25 -10.79 11.20
CA THR A 205 -3.63 -11.35 12.41
C THR A 205 -2.26 -10.73 12.68
N ALA A 206 -1.42 -10.62 11.65
CA ALA A 206 -0.05 -10.13 11.78
C ALA A 206 0.04 -8.64 12.13
N GLU A 207 -0.90 -7.83 11.64
CA GLU A 207 -0.84 -6.37 11.76
C GLU A 207 -2.01 -5.76 12.56
N GLY A 208 -2.92 -6.58 13.08
CA GLY A 208 -4.04 -6.11 13.91
C GLY A 208 -5.01 -5.20 13.17
N LEU A 209 -5.36 -5.52 11.90
CA LEU A 209 -6.13 -4.64 11.03
C LEU A 209 -7.63 -4.60 11.32
N GLY A 210 -8.13 -5.48 12.21
CA GLY A 210 -9.55 -5.63 12.52
C GLY A 210 -10.32 -6.50 11.51
N PRO A 211 -11.62 -6.73 11.74
CA PRO A 211 -12.41 -7.72 10.98
C PRO A 211 -12.75 -7.29 9.55
N THR A 212 -12.84 -5.98 9.30
CA THR A 212 -13.17 -5.40 7.98
C THR A 212 -12.09 -4.41 7.57
N PRO A 213 -10.88 -4.91 7.21
CA PRO A 213 -9.71 -4.05 7.07
C PRO A 213 -9.82 -3.01 5.95
N PHE A 214 -10.65 -3.23 4.94
CA PHE A 214 -10.71 -2.38 3.75
C PHE A 214 -12.09 -1.74 3.52
N THR A 215 -13.20 -2.43 3.85
CA THR A 215 -14.56 -1.91 3.62
C THR A 215 -15.08 -1.01 4.73
N ALA A 216 -14.71 -1.30 5.99
CA ALA A 216 -15.03 -0.50 7.16
C ALA A 216 -13.83 -0.48 8.13
N PRO A 217 -12.72 0.18 7.73
CA PRO A 217 -11.47 0.06 8.44
C PRO A 217 -11.48 0.80 9.79
N HIS A 218 -10.77 0.21 10.75
CA HIS A 218 -10.42 0.80 12.04
C HIS A 218 -8.90 0.95 12.14
N LEU A 219 -8.43 1.79 13.03
CA LEU A 219 -7.00 1.91 13.31
C LEU A 219 -6.43 0.56 13.72
N ALA A 220 -5.27 0.23 13.19
CA ALA A 220 -4.61 -1.03 13.51
C ALA A 220 -4.20 -1.10 14.98
N THR A 221 -4.36 -2.29 15.57
CA THR A 221 -3.89 -2.63 16.92
C THR A 221 -2.90 -3.79 16.79
N PRO A 222 -1.68 -3.53 16.29
CA PRO A 222 -0.74 -4.59 15.97
C PRO A 222 -0.23 -5.26 17.24
N PRO A 223 0.05 -6.58 17.19
CA PRO A 223 0.63 -7.30 18.32
C PRO A 223 2.07 -6.85 18.62
N ILE A 224 2.78 -6.35 17.61
CA ILE A 224 4.16 -5.86 17.72
C ILE A 224 4.32 -4.59 16.87
N GLY A 225 5.00 -3.58 17.40
CA GLY A 225 5.27 -2.32 16.71
C GLY A 225 4.10 -1.34 16.76
N SER A 226 4.17 -0.28 15.94
CA SER A 226 3.17 0.78 15.85
C SER A 226 2.82 1.08 14.40
N ALA A 227 1.55 1.35 14.13
CA ALA A 227 1.08 1.78 12.83
C ALA A 227 1.47 3.23 12.49
N THR A 228 1.72 4.08 13.50
CA THR A 228 2.05 5.52 13.36
C THR A 228 3.18 5.94 14.26
#